data_3c2494a68d849464310b289d3d97c3f3
#
_entry.id   3c2494a68d849464310b289d3d97c3f3
#
_cell.length_a   1.000
_cell.length_b   1.000
_cell.length_c   1.000
_cell.angle_alpha   90.00
_cell.angle_beta   90.00
_cell.angle_gamma   90.00
#
_symmetry.space_group_name_H-M   'P 1'
#
loop_
_entity.id
_entity.type
_entity.pdbx_description
1 polymer ?
#
loop_
_entity_poly.entity_id
_entity_poly.type
_entity_poly.pdbx_seq_one_letter_code
_entity_poly.pdbx_strand_id
1 'polypeptide(L)'
;KQSPPNKRVAVLWNVLLVLCPLFLGACVSTELFDSKKDEEKYETERAVLVVLGIAFFAFLFAVNSAIHSYLVVRYAEGNKLSMSVGFYYMANAFGRLFGTILSGVIYTAFENDVRTGFAVCFWASSASVLLSAFFETFLEDEGDDASVGDAEKEFLDDDA
;
A
#
# COMPACT_ATOMS: atom_id res chain seq x y z
N LYS A 1 6.29 -5.11 -26.44
CA LYS A 1 5.21 -5.71 -25.61
C LYS A 1 5.68 -5.66 -24.18
N GLN A 2 5.05 -4.86 -23.33
CA GLN A 2 5.31 -4.89 -21.88
C GLN A 2 4.61 -6.12 -21.33
N SER A 3 5.38 -6.98 -20.64
CA SER A 3 4.80 -8.11 -19.90
C SER A 3 3.85 -7.58 -18.81
N PRO A 4 2.70 -8.22 -18.60
CA PRO A 4 1.75 -7.81 -17.56
C PRO A 4 2.42 -7.89 -16.17
N PRO A 5 1.99 -7.06 -15.20
CA PRO A 5 2.54 -7.09 -13.87
C PRO A 5 2.28 -8.45 -13.20
N ASN A 6 3.37 -9.06 -12.73
CA ASN A 6 3.36 -10.34 -12.02
C ASN A 6 3.37 -10.10 -10.49
N LYS A 7 3.10 -11.15 -9.69
CA LYS A 7 3.21 -11.16 -8.22
C LYS A 7 4.50 -10.50 -7.72
N ARG A 8 5.65 -10.77 -8.37
CA ARG A 8 6.94 -10.17 -7.99
C ARG A 8 6.94 -8.64 -8.07
N VAL A 9 6.21 -8.08 -9.03
CA VAL A 9 6.07 -6.63 -9.17
C VAL A 9 5.23 -6.05 -8.03
N ALA A 10 4.15 -6.72 -7.65
CA ALA A 10 3.30 -6.31 -6.53
C ALA A 10 4.09 -6.32 -5.20
N VAL A 11 4.82 -7.39 -4.91
CA VAL A 11 5.70 -7.48 -3.72
C VAL A 11 6.75 -6.36 -3.73
N LEU A 12 7.39 -6.08 -4.87
CA LEU A 12 8.37 -4.99 -4.98
C LEU A 12 7.74 -3.62 -4.63
N TRP A 13 6.54 -3.34 -5.17
CA TRP A 13 5.83 -2.09 -4.87
C TRP A 13 5.39 -2.01 -3.41
N ASN A 14 4.97 -3.12 -2.80
CA ASN A 14 4.69 -3.16 -1.36
C ASN A 14 5.93 -2.90 -0.51
N VAL A 15 7.08 -3.45 -0.87
CA VAL A 15 8.36 -3.15 -0.18
C VAL A 15 8.73 -1.68 -0.30
N LEU A 16 8.60 -1.09 -1.50
CA LEU A 16 8.82 0.35 -1.70
C LEU A 16 7.84 1.19 -0.86
N LEU A 17 6.59 0.76 -0.77
CA LEU A 17 5.56 1.45 0.01
C LEU A 17 5.88 1.45 1.51
N VAL A 18 6.49 0.39 2.06
CA VAL A 18 6.93 0.32 3.46
C VAL A 18 8.04 1.32 3.77
N LEU A 19 8.97 1.54 2.84
CA LEU A 19 10.14 2.41 3.08
C LEU A 19 9.73 3.85 3.39
N CYS A 20 8.64 4.35 2.82
CA CYS A 20 8.20 5.72 3.02
C CYS A 20 7.75 6.01 4.47
N PRO A 21 6.78 5.28 5.06
CA PRO A 21 6.39 5.51 6.46
C PRO A 21 7.49 5.11 7.44
N LEU A 22 8.36 4.15 7.12
CA LEU A 22 9.56 3.86 7.92
C LEU A 22 10.49 5.06 7.97
N PHE A 23 10.79 5.67 6.83
CA PHE A 23 11.63 6.85 6.75
C PHE A 23 11.01 8.04 7.51
N LEU A 24 9.72 8.31 7.28
CA LEU A 24 9.01 9.39 7.99
C LEU A 24 8.95 9.13 9.50
N GLY A 25 8.67 7.90 9.92
CA GLY A 25 8.67 7.50 11.33
C GLY A 25 10.05 7.68 11.97
N ALA A 26 11.11 7.30 11.28
CA ALA A 26 12.48 7.52 11.74
C ALA A 26 12.81 9.02 11.84
N CYS A 27 12.47 9.81 10.83
CA CYS A 27 12.68 11.27 10.86
C CYS A 27 11.95 11.93 12.04
N VAL A 28 10.69 11.57 12.28
CA VAL A 28 9.90 12.12 13.39
C VAL A 28 10.43 11.65 14.74
N SER A 29 10.93 10.41 14.85
CA SER A 29 11.47 9.85 16.09
C SER A 29 12.85 10.39 16.45
N THR A 30 13.64 10.85 15.47
CA THR A 30 14.98 11.36 15.71
C THR A 30 14.98 12.84 16.11
N GLU A 31 16.08 13.29 16.76
CA GLU A 31 16.29 14.68 17.19
C GLU A 31 16.41 15.69 16.03
N LEU A 32 16.41 15.22 14.78
CA LEU A 32 16.28 16.08 13.60
C LEU A 32 15.05 16.99 13.67
N PHE A 33 14.01 16.54 14.42
CA PHE A 33 12.81 17.32 14.70
C PHE A 33 12.89 18.15 16.00
N ASP A 34 13.97 18.04 16.78
CA ASP A 34 14.09 18.66 18.11
C ASP A 34 15.12 19.81 18.17
N SER A 35 15.53 20.36 17.03
CA SER A 35 16.48 21.48 17.01
C SER A 35 15.83 22.76 17.52
N LYS A 36 16.21 23.19 18.73
CA LYS A 36 15.72 24.38 19.45
C LYS A 36 16.24 25.74 18.91
N LYS A 37 16.75 25.78 17.69
CA LYS A 37 17.25 27.00 17.07
C LYS A 37 16.31 27.47 15.95
N ASP A 38 15.80 28.69 16.06
CA ASP A 38 14.96 29.40 15.09
C ASP A 38 13.61 28.65 14.79
N GLU A 39 12.70 28.66 15.76
CA GLU A 39 11.45 27.87 15.78
C GLU A 39 10.58 28.01 14.51
N GLU A 40 10.37 29.21 14.01
CA GLU A 40 9.42 29.47 12.91
C GLU A 40 9.89 28.90 11.55
N LYS A 41 11.17 28.98 11.26
CA LYS A 41 11.73 28.48 10.00
C LYS A 41 11.77 26.95 9.95
N TYR A 42 12.15 26.32 11.05
CA TYR A 42 12.23 24.86 11.15
C TYR A 42 10.86 24.20 11.18
N GLU A 43 9.83 24.84 11.75
CA GLU A 43 8.45 24.33 11.68
C GLU A 43 7.97 24.24 10.23
N THR A 44 8.23 25.25 9.42
CA THR A 44 7.87 25.25 8.01
C THR A 44 8.60 24.15 7.22
N GLU A 45 9.91 24.00 7.44
CA GLU A 45 10.70 22.97 6.75
C GLU A 45 10.25 21.57 7.12
N ARG A 46 9.91 21.32 8.38
CA ARG A 46 9.34 20.05 8.87
C ARG A 46 7.97 19.76 8.23
N ALA A 47 7.09 20.73 8.23
CA ALA A 47 5.78 20.62 7.62
C ALA A 47 5.89 20.28 6.13
N VAL A 48 6.78 20.96 5.41
CA VAL A 48 7.05 20.70 3.99
C VAL A 48 7.58 19.28 3.78
N LEU A 49 8.51 18.80 4.61
CA LEU A 49 9.05 17.45 4.51
C LEU A 49 7.96 16.39 4.72
N VAL A 50 7.12 16.57 5.74
CA VAL A 50 6.01 15.64 6.01
C VAL A 50 4.99 15.67 4.87
N VAL A 51 4.62 16.84 4.37
CA VAL A 51 3.66 16.97 3.25
C VAL A 51 4.20 16.31 1.98
N LEU A 52 5.48 16.57 1.65
CA LEU A 52 6.12 15.93 0.49
C LEU A 52 6.23 14.41 0.67
N GLY A 53 6.56 13.94 1.87
CA GLY A 53 6.61 12.52 2.18
C GLY A 53 5.24 11.84 2.05
N ILE A 54 4.17 12.48 2.54
CA ILE A 54 2.80 11.98 2.38
C ILE A 54 2.38 11.99 0.91
N ALA A 55 2.72 13.03 0.16
CA ALA A 55 2.41 13.11 -1.28
C ALA A 55 3.12 11.99 -2.06
N PHE A 56 4.38 11.73 -1.74
CA PHE A 56 5.15 10.64 -2.34
C PHE A 56 4.57 9.27 -1.96
N PHE A 57 4.22 9.07 -0.70
CA PHE A 57 3.52 7.87 -0.24
C PHE A 57 2.19 7.67 -0.97
N ALA A 58 1.39 8.72 -1.14
CA ALA A 58 0.12 8.65 -1.86
C ALA A 58 0.31 8.24 -3.32
N PHE A 59 1.37 8.72 -3.97
CA PHE A 59 1.73 8.31 -5.32
C PHE A 59 2.07 6.81 -5.39
N LEU A 60 2.96 6.33 -4.51
CA LEU A 60 3.33 4.91 -4.43
C LEU A 60 2.11 4.03 -4.14
N PHE A 61 1.26 4.49 -3.21
CA PHE A 61 0.02 3.79 -2.86
C PHE A 61 -0.95 3.70 -4.05
N ALA A 62 -1.10 4.77 -4.84
CA ALA A 62 -1.95 4.76 -6.01
C ALA A 62 -1.47 3.74 -7.06
N VAL A 63 -0.17 3.68 -7.33
CA VAL A 63 0.41 2.69 -8.24
C VAL A 63 0.22 1.28 -7.71
N ASN A 64 0.53 1.04 -6.43
CA ASN A 64 0.35 -0.25 -5.80
C ASN A 64 -1.11 -0.72 -5.84
N SER A 65 -2.05 0.17 -5.51
CA SER A 65 -3.49 -0.11 -5.58
C SER A 65 -3.96 -0.46 -7.01
N ALA A 66 -3.41 0.20 -8.02
CA ALA A 66 -3.72 -0.12 -9.43
C ALA A 66 -3.22 -1.52 -9.81
N ILE A 67 -2.02 -1.91 -9.36
CA ILE A 67 -1.47 -3.25 -9.60
C ILE A 67 -2.33 -4.31 -8.92
N HIS A 68 -2.71 -4.12 -7.66
CA HIS A 68 -3.57 -5.07 -6.95
C HIS A 68 -4.96 -5.19 -7.61
N SER A 69 -5.56 -4.07 -8.01
CA SER A 69 -6.85 -4.11 -8.74
C SER A 69 -6.75 -4.91 -10.04
N TYR A 70 -5.66 -4.75 -10.77
CA TYR A 70 -5.40 -5.53 -11.99
C TYR A 70 -5.25 -7.02 -11.68
N LEU A 71 -4.47 -7.39 -10.65
CA LEU A 71 -4.26 -8.79 -10.27
C LEU A 71 -5.57 -9.46 -9.84
N VAL A 72 -6.43 -8.77 -9.07
CA VAL A 72 -7.74 -9.31 -8.66
C VAL A 72 -8.60 -9.65 -9.89
N VAL A 73 -8.62 -8.79 -10.90
CA VAL A 73 -9.36 -9.04 -12.14
C VAL A 73 -8.75 -10.21 -12.92
N ARG A 74 -7.41 -10.27 -12.99
CA ARG A 74 -6.68 -11.28 -13.74
C ARG A 74 -6.85 -12.70 -13.15
N TYR A 75 -6.82 -12.81 -11.81
CA TYR A 75 -6.92 -14.10 -11.10
C TYR A 75 -8.35 -14.50 -10.75
N ALA A 76 -9.34 -13.67 -11.02
CA ALA A 76 -10.73 -14.01 -10.79
C ALA A 76 -11.25 -14.96 -11.89
N GLU A 77 -11.86 -16.06 -11.49
CA GLU A 77 -12.57 -16.96 -12.42
C GLU A 77 -13.72 -16.21 -13.12
N GLY A 78 -13.90 -16.41 -14.42
CA GLY A 78 -14.85 -15.67 -15.25
C GLY A 78 -16.27 -15.56 -14.68
N ASN A 79 -16.79 -16.65 -14.09
CA ASN A 79 -18.13 -16.66 -13.48
C ASN A 79 -18.22 -15.98 -12.11
N LYS A 80 -17.07 -15.68 -11.45
CA LYS A 80 -17.00 -15.08 -10.11
C LYS A 80 -16.33 -13.70 -10.09
N LEU A 81 -16.00 -13.16 -11.26
CA LEU A 81 -15.29 -11.90 -11.40
C LEU A 81 -15.95 -10.76 -10.60
N SER A 82 -17.25 -10.57 -10.78
CA SER A 82 -17.98 -9.49 -10.08
C SER A 82 -17.94 -9.63 -8.57
N MET A 83 -17.99 -10.85 -8.07
CA MET A 83 -17.92 -11.14 -6.64
C MET A 83 -16.53 -10.86 -6.09
N SER A 84 -15.47 -11.30 -6.77
CA SER A 84 -14.07 -11.07 -6.37
C SER A 84 -13.73 -9.59 -6.34
N VAL A 85 -14.15 -8.84 -7.36
CA VAL A 85 -13.97 -7.39 -7.43
C VAL A 85 -14.75 -6.68 -6.33
N GLY A 86 -16.00 -7.13 -6.06
CA GLY A 86 -16.83 -6.60 -4.96
C GLY A 86 -16.19 -6.79 -3.60
N PHE A 87 -15.66 -7.98 -3.30
CA PHE A 87 -14.93 -8.27 -2.07
C PHE A 87 -13.66 -7.43 -1.93
N TYR A 88 -12.90 -7.25 -3.01
CA TYR A 88 -11.72 -6.39 -3.01
C TYR A 88 -12.04 -4.95 -2.63
N TYR A 89 -13.05 -4.34 -3.26
CA TYR A 89 -13.45 -2.96 -2.95
C TYR A 89 -14.03 -2.82 -1.54
N MET A 90 -14.79 -3.82 -1.07
CA MET A 90 -15.29 -3.86 0.30
C MET A 90 -14.12 -3.92 1.30
N ALA A 91 -13.16 -4.80 1.11
CA ALA A 91 -11.98 -4.90 1.97
C ALA A 91 -11.17 -3.60 1.98
N ASN A 92 -11.00 -2.95 0.81
CA ASN A 92 -10.31 -1.66 0.70
C ASN A 92 -11.05 -0.55 1.46
N ALA A 93 -12.39 -0.48 1.35
CA ALA A 93 -13.20 0.48 2.09
C ALA A 93 -13.10 0.24 3.62
N PHE A 94 -13.17 -1.02 4.05
CA PHE A 94 -12.96 -1.40 5.45
C PHE A 94 -11.59 -1.00 5.97
N GLY A 95 -10.54 -1.28 5.20
CA GLY A 95 -9.17 -0.92 5.56
C GLY A 95 -8.99 0.60 5.76
N ARG A 96 -9.59 1.41 4.89
CA ARG A 96 -9.60 2.88 5.01
C ARG A 96 -10.34 3.34 6.26
N LEU A 97 -11.52 2.78 6.55
CA LEU A 97 -12.29 3.10 7.73
C LEU A 97 -11.50 2.77 9.01
N PHE A 98 -10.97 1.56 9.10
CA PHE A 98 -10.16 1.13 10.25
C PHE A 98 -8.91 1.98 10.41
N GLY A 99 -8.18 2.26 9.33
CA GLY A 99 -6.99 3.10 9.35
C GLY A 99 -7.29 4.50 9.88
N THR A 100 -8.39 5.11 9.44
CA THR A 100 -8.80 6.45 9.90
C THR A 100 -9.16 6.45 11.38
N ILE A 101 -9.93 5.46 11.83
CA ILE A 101 -10.30 5.33 13.25
C ILE A 101 -9.05 5.11 14.10
N LEU A 102 -8.19 4.17 13.71
CA LEU A 102 -6.98 3.83 14.45
C LEU A 102 -6.03 5.02 14.57
N SER A 103 -5.81 5.74 13.47
CA SER A 103 -4.96 6.95 13.50
C SER A 103 -5.55 8.04 14.39
N GLY A 104 -6.86 8.23 14.38
CA GLY A 104 -7.54 9.17 15.28
C GLY A 104 -7.40 8.79 16.76
N VAL A 105 -7.60 7.51 17.08
CA VAL A 105 -7.43 7.00 18.45
C VAL A 105 -5.99 7.16 18.92
N ILE A 106 -5.00 6.81 18.11
CA ILE A 106 -3.58 6.97 18.44
C ILE A 106 -3.28 8.46 18.67
N TYR A 107 -3.70 9.33 17.76
CA TYR A 107 -3.45 10.77 17.89
C TYR A 107 -4.06 11.33 19.20
N THR A 108 -5.29 10.96 19.53
CA THR A 108 -5.96 11.39 20.76
C THR A 108 -5.28 10.83 22.02
N ALA A 109 -4.80 9.58 21.97
CA ALA A 109 -4.08 8.97 23.10
C ALA A 109 -2.76 9.69 23.42
N PHE A 110 -2.15 10.34 22.44
CA PHE A 110 -0.89 11.10 22.57
C PHE A 110 -1.07 12.61 22.41
N GLU A 111 -2.25 13.15 22.74
CA GLU A 111 -2.55 14.59 22.57
C GLU A 111 -1.57 15.53 23.28
N ASN A 112 -0.97 15.07 24.40
CA ASN A 112 0.05 15.83 25.17
C ASN A 112 1.44 15.76 24.54
N ASP A 113 1.69 14.82 23.62
CA ASP A 113 2.94 14.66 22.87
C ASP A 113 2.65 14.30 21.42
N VAL A 114 2.29 15.31 20.66
CA VAL A 114 1.93 15.19 19.24
C VAL A 114 3.02 14.51 18.42
N ARG A 115 4.30 14.73 18.76
CA ARG A 115 5.44 14.10 18.09
C ARG A 115 5.39 12.59 18.25
N THR A 116 5.23 12.10 19.46
CA THR A 116 5.10 10.66 19.74
C THR A 116 3.86 10.08 19.06
N GLY A 117 2.73 10.80 19.05
CA GLY A 117 1.53 10.40 18.33
C GLY A 117 1.77 10.16 16.82
N PHE A 118 2.43 11.10 16.15
CA PHE A 118 2.80 10.93 14.74
C PHE A 118 3.78 9.78 14.51
N ALA A 119 4.81 9.66 15.36
CA ALA A 119 5.77 8.58 15.26
C ALA A 119 5.07 7.20 15.36
N VAL A 120 4.20 7.02 16.34
CA VAL A 120 3.43 5.78 16.52
C VAL A 120 2.52 5.50 15.32
N CYS A 121 1.86 6.52 14.74
CA CYS A 121 1.06 6.36 13.54
C CYS A 121 1.90 5.87 12.34
N PHE A 122 3.10 6.42 12.13
CA PHE A 122 3.98 5.98 11.05
C PHE A 122 4.51 4.55 11.27
N TRP A 123 4.89 4.20 12.49
CA TRP A 123 5.31 2.84 12.82
C TRP A 123 4.16 1.82 12.67
N ALA A 124 2.95 2.16 13.09
CA ALA A 124 1.76 1.33 12.90
C ALA A 124 1.43 1.14 11.42
N SER A 125 1.55 2.20 10.61
CA SER A 125 1.39 2.13 9.15
C SER A 125 2.43 1.20 8.52
N SER A 126 3.70 1.32 8.91
CA SER A 126 4.78 0.46 8.42
C SER A 126 4.52 -1.01 8.75
N ALA A 127 4.12 -1.30 9.98
CA ALA A 127 3.78 -2.65 10.43
C ALA A 127 2.61 -3.24 9.62
N SER A 128 1.59 -2.43 9.33
CA SER A 128 0.42 -2.85 8.54
C SER A 128 0.80 -3.19 7.10
N VAL A 129 1.65 -2.39 6.45
CA VAL A 129 2.11 -2.66 5.07
C VAL A 129 3.05 -3.87 5.03
N LEU A 130 3.93 -4.03 6.04
CA LEU A 130 4.76 -5.24 6.17
C LEU A 130 3.92 -6.50 6.32
N LEU A 131 2.87 -6.45 7.13
CA LEU A 131 1.95 -7.56 7.30
C LEU A 131 1.23 -7.89 5.97
N SER A 132 0.82 -6.88 5.21
CA SER A 132 0.25 -7.06 3.87
C SER A 132 1.25 -7.74 2.92
N ALA A 133 2.50 -7.25 2.86
CA ALA A 133 3.54 -7.85 2.04
C ALA A 133 3.85 -9.30 2.43
N PHE A 134 3.81 -9.61 3.74
CA PHE A 134 3.98 -10.97 4.24
C PHE A 134 2.87 -11.90 3.74
N PHE A 135 1.62 -11.52 3.86
CA PHE A 135 0.51 -12.32 3.33
C PHE A 135 0.57 -12.51 1.82
N GLU A 136 1.04 -11.50 1.09
CA GLU A 136 1.19 -11.57 -0.35
C GLU A 136 2.20 -12.64 -0.79
N THR A 137 3.24 -12.93 0.02
CA THR A 137 4.19 -14.00 -0.29
C THR A 137 3.58 -15.39 -0.27
N PHE A 138 2.46 -15.59 0.44
CA PHE A 138 1.74 -16.86 0.51
C PHE A 138 0.75 -17.07 -0.64
N LEU A 139 0.50 -16.07 -1.48
CA LEU A 139 -0.31 -16.24 -2.67
C LEU A 139 0.42 -17.14 -3.66
N GLU A 140 -0.18 -18.24 -4.07
CA GLU A 140 0.39 -19.15 -5.07
C GLU A 140 0.41 -18.51 -6.46
N ASP A 141 1.50 -18.79 -7.21
CA ASP A 141 1.67 -18.34 -8.60
C ASP A 141 0.89 -19.25 -9.58
N GLU A 142 -0.38 -19.54 -9.32
CA GLU A 142 -1.20 -20.43 -10.15
C GLU A 142 -1.59 -19.86 -11.53
N GLY A 143 -0.98 -18.77 -11.97
CA GLY A 143 -1.51 -17.97 -13.10
C GLY A 143 -0.73 -18.01 -14.41
N ASP A 144 0.45 -18.56 -14.51
CA ASP A 144 1.25 -18.41 -15.75
C ASP A 144 1.00 -19.52 -16.80
N ASP A 145 0.48 -20.70 -16.44
CA ASP A 145 0.40 -21.83 -17.37
C ASP A 145 -1.02 -22.16 -17.89
N ALA A 146 -2.08 -21.77 -17.19
CA ALA A 146 -3.43 -22.24 -17.54
C ALA A 146 -4.21 -21.31 -18.49
N SER A 147 -4.04 -19.99 -18.42
CA SER A 147 -4.96 -19.07 -19.10
C SER A 147 -4.60 -18.73 -20.56
N VAL A 148 -3.35 -18.88 -20.94
CA VAL A 148 -2.91 -18.58 -22.33
C VAL A 148 -3.05 -19.80 -23.21
N GLY A 149 -2.80 -20.99 -22.69
CA GLY A 149 -2.89 -22.23 -23.45
C GLY A 149 -4.31 -22.68 -23.76
N ASP A 150 -5.24 -22.44 -22.84
CA ASP A 150 -6.63 -22.88 -23.03
C ASP A 150 -7.44 -21.92 -23.92
N ALA A 151 -7.21 -20.62 -23.81
CA ALA A 151 -7.83 -19.65 -24.70
C ALA A 151 -7.31 -19.74 -26.16
N GLU A 152 -6.05 -20.12 -26.33
CA GLU A 152 -5.47 -20.32 -27.67
C GLU A 152 -5.99 -21.64 -28.31
N LYS A 153 -6.23 -22.66 -27.52
CA LYS A 153 -6.82 -23.93 -28.00
C LYS A 153 -8.30 -23.77 -28.34
N GLU A 154 -9.07 -23.06 -27.51
CA GLU A 154 -10.50 -22.81 -27.77
C GLU A 154 -10.69 -21.99 -29.05
N PHE A 155 -9.79 -21.04 -29.32
CA PHE A 155 -9.83 -20.25 -30.58
C PHE A 155 -9.44 -21.05 -31.81
N LEU A 156 -8.59 -22.06 -31.68
CA LEU A 156 -8.16 -22.92 -32.78
C LEU A 156 -9.14 -24.06 -33.09
N ASP A 157 -9.94 -24.48 -32.11
CA ASP A 157 -10.95 -25.54 -32.27
C ASP A 157 -12.27 -25.01 -32.87
N ASP A 158 -12.55 -23.69 -32.74
CA ASP A 158 -13.73 -23.04 -33.34
C ASP A 158 -13.59 -22.78 -34.87
N ASP A 159 -12.35 -22.79 -35.38
CA ASP A 159 -12.05 -22.54 -36.81
C ASP A 159 -11.85 -23.86 -37.62
N ALA A 160 -12.06 -25.03 -37.01
CA ALA A 160 -11.91 -26.37 -37.66
C ALA A 160 -13.25 -27.06 -37.93
#